data_918e23a73d913e2d7acb3f7b749e5283
#
_entry.id   918e23a73d913e2d7acb3f7b749e5283
#
_cell.length_a   1.000
_cell.length_b   1.000
_cell.length_c   1.000
_cell.angle_alpha   90.00
_cell.angle_beta   90.00
_cell.angle_gamma   90.00
#
_symmetry.space_group_name_H-M   'P 1'
#
loop_
_entity.id
_entity.type
_entity.pdbx_description
1 polymer ?
#
loop_
_entity_poly.entity_id
_entity_poly.type
_entity_poly.pdbx_seq_one_letter_code
_entity_poly.pdbx_strand_id
1 'polypeptide(L)'
;MCEPTMLAAAAIGTGAMQAYSQYQSGKFNADVANQNAKLNEAAADDSINRGNAEAAKQRSRARQLAGTQAATMSANGVDLGAGGALDIFGDTAAMGELDALTVMNNASREAYGYKLQAANDRLNAKMSRRQGNIGAVGTILTTPLNAWGAYKVAGGTGNPLSFGAETAGTGSNMFKNMRSGIF
;
A
#
# COMPACT_ATOMS: atom_id res chain seq x y z
N MET A 1 -29.55 6.74 -41.51
CA MET A 1 -28.87 7.97 -41.11
C MET A 1 -28.84 7.97 -39.59
N CYS A 2 -27.65 7.93 -38.98
CA CYS A 2 -27.58 8.04 -37.52
C CYS A 2 -27.91 9.46 -37.11
N GLU A 3 -28.92 9.62 -36.28
CA GLU A 3 -29.26 10.96 -35.74
C GLU A 3 -28.08 11.46 -34.86
N PRO A 4 -27.63 12.72 -35.06
CA PRO A 4 -26.53 13.31 -34.30
C PRO A 4 -26.77 13.32 -32.78
N THR A 5 -28.04 13.31 -32.36
CA THR A 5 -28.47 13.20 -30.96
C THR A 5 -28.10 11.88 -30.31
N MET A 6 -28.19 10.78 -31.05
CA MET A 6 -27.78 9.43 -30.55
C MET A 6 -26.28 9.35 -30.26
N LEU A 7 -25.45 9.98 -31.10
CA LEU A 7 -24.00 10.05 -30.90
C LEU A 7 -23.61 10.88 -29.68
N ALA A 8 -24.29 11.96 -29.43
CA ALA A 8 -24.06 12.80 -28.23
C ALA A 8 -24.48 12.03 -26.95
N ALA A 9 -25.61 11.33 -26.98
CA ALA A 9 -26.07 10.52 -25.85
C ALA A 9 -25.10 9.33 -25.56
N ALA A 10 -24.59 8.66 -26.60
CA ALA A 10 -23.59 7.63 -26.46
C ALA A 10 -22.27 8.17 -25.86
N ALA A 11 -21.83 9.37 -26.27
CA ALA A 11 -20.63 10.00 -25.72
C ALA A 11 -20.77 10.33 -24.23
N ILE A 12 -21.95 10.75 -23.77
CA ILE A 12 -22.23 11.00 -22.34
C ILE A 12 -22.24 9.69 -21.57
N GLY A 13 -22.89 8.64 -22.08
CA GLY A 13 -22.95 7.33 -21.45
C GLY A 13 -21.57 6.69 -21.30
N THR A 14 -20.75 6.73 -22.34
CA THR A 14 -19.37 6.21 -22.29
C THR A 14 -18.47 7.02 -21.35
N GLY A 15 -18.63 8.35 -21.32
CA GLY A 15 -17.90 9.22 -20.38
C GLY A 15 -18.22 8.93 -18.92
N ALA A 16 -19.49 8.71 -18.57
CA ALA A 16 -19.88 8.34 -17.22
C ALA A 16 -19.31 6.95 -16.80
N MET A 17 -19.36 5.97 -17.70
CA MET A 17 -18.79 4.64 -17.45
C MET A 17 -17.28 4.69 -17.30
N GLN A 18 -16.59 5.50 -18.10
CA GLN A 18 -15.14 5.69 -18.01
C GLN A 18 -14.75 6.38 -16.69
N ALA A 19 -15.49 7.41 -16.26
CA ALA A 19 -15.26 8.07 -14.97
C ALA A 19 -15.42 7.10 -13.80
N TYR A 20 -16.47 6.29 -13.82
CA TYR A 20 -16.70 5.26 -12.81
C TYR A 20 -15.59 4.21 -12.81
N SER A 21 -15.16 3.74 -13.96
CA SER A 21 -14.05 2.79 -14.11
C SER A 21 -12.74 3.34 -13.55
N GLN A 22 -12.41 4.60 -13.82
CA GLN A 22 -11.20 5.25 -13.27
C GLN A 22 -11.27 5.38 -11.74
N TYR A 23 -12.42 5.76 -11.20
CA TYR A 23 -12.62 5.80 -9.75
C TYR A 23 -12.44 4.44 -9.10
N GLN A 24 -13.08 3.41 -9.64
CA GLN A 24 -12.99 2.03 -9.14
C GLN A 24 -11.58 1.48 -9.24
N SER A 25 -10.88 1.72 -10.36
CA SER A 25 -9.50 1.31 -10.56
C SER A 25 -8.56 1.99 -9.54
N GLY A 26 -8.73 3.30 -9.34
CA GLY A 26 -7.97 4.04 -8.33
C GLY A 26 -8.18 3.53 -6.91
N LYS A 27 -9.43 3.19 -6.57
CA LYS A 27 -9.78 2.59 -5.27
C LYS A 27 -9.16 1.20 -5.12
N PHE A 28 -9.33 0.32 -6.11
CA PHE A 28 -8.80 -1.03 -6.09
C PHE A 28 -7.26 -1.03 -5.94
N ASN A 29 -6.56 -0.24 -6.74
CA ASN A 29 -5.10 -0.12 -6.65
C ASN A 29 -4.65 0.40 -5.28
N ALA A 30 -5.39 1.33 -4.69
CA ALA A 30 -5.11 1.82 -3.35
C ALA A 30 -5.33 0.76 -2.28
N ASP A 31 -6.36 -0.06 -2.41
CA ASP A 31 -6.65 -1.13 -1.45
C ASP A 31 -5.59 -2.24 -1.54
N VAL A 32 -5.15 -2.61 -2.75
CA VAL A 32 -4.02 -3.54 -2.98
C VAL A 32 -2.73 -2.99 -2.35
N ALA A 33 -2.39 -1.72 -2.61
CA ALA A 33 -1.20 -1.10 -2.03
C ALA A 33 -1.27 -1.04 -0.49
N ASN A 34 -2.45 -0.77 0.10
CA ASN A 34 -2.63 -0.82 1.55
C ASN A 34 -2.47 -2.23 2.13
N GLN A 35 -2.90 -3.27 1.40
CA GLN A 35 -2.68 -4.66 1.80
C GLN A 35 -1.19 -5.01 1.75
N ASN A 36 -0.49 -4.62 0.69
CA ASN A 36 0.97 -4.80 0.59
C ASN A 36 1.71 -4.10 1.74
N ALA A 37 1.30 -2.88 2.10
CA ALA A 37 1.86 -2.18 3.25
C ALA A 37 1.71 -2.97 4.56
N LYS A 38 0.53 -3.55 4.80
CA LYS A 38 0.29 -4.39 5.99
C LYS A 38 1.12 -5.66 5.99
N LEU A 39 1.29 -6.29 4.82
CA LEU A 39 2.14 -7.49 4.68
C LEU A 39 3.60 -7.14 4.95
N ASN A 40 4.09 -6.02 4.45
CA ASN A 40 5.45 -5.54 4.72
C ASN A 40 5.64 -5.17 6.21
N GLU A 41 4.64 -4.60 6.88
CA GLU A 41 4.69 -4.36 8.33
C GLU A 41 4.77 -5.68 9.11
N ALA A 42 3.95 -6.67 8.76
CA ALA A 42 4.00 -8.00 9.38
C ALA A 42 5.35 -8.69 9.13
N ALA A 43 5.94 -8.55 7.92
CA ALA A 43 7.27 -9.06 7.61
C ALA A 43 8.36 -8.36 8.43
N ALA A 44 8.22 -7.06 8.71
CA ALA A 44 9.14 -6.34 9.58
C ALA A 44 9.10 -6.87 11.03
N ASP A 45 7.92 -7.10 11.56
CA ASP A 45 7.75 -7.64 12.91
C ASP A 45 8.25 -9.09 12.99
N ASP A 46 8.02 -9.91 11.96
CA ASP A 46 8.54 -11.26 11.86
C ASP A 46 10.08 -11.29 11.81
N SER A 47 10.70 -10.37 11.06
CA SER A 47 12.15 -10.23 11.01
C SER A 47 12.75 -9.94 12.39
N ILE A 48 12.14 -9.02 13.15
CA ILE A 48 12.57 -8.72 14.54
C ILE A 48 12.42 -9.95 15.44
N ASN A 49 11.29 -10.64 15.36
CA ASN A 49 11.03 -11.84 16.17
C ASN A 49 12.01 -12.96 15.86
N ARG A 50 12.30 -13.21 14.59
CA ARG A 50 13.32 -14.17 14.15
C ARG A 50 14.71 -13.77 14.66
N GLY A 51 15.06 -12.48 14.54
CA GLY A 51 16.34 -11.96 15.04
C GLY A 51 16.50 -12.14 16.54
N ASN A 52 15.47 -11.88 17.34
CA ASN A 52 15.47 -12.08 18.77
C ASN A 52 15.62 -13.56 19.14
N ALA A 53 14.90 -14.45 18.45
CA ALA A 53 15.00 -15.88 18.67
C ALA A 53 16.40 -16.41 18.33
N GLU A 54 17.00 -15.96 17.24
CA GLU A 54 18.35 -16.37 16.84
C GLU A 54 19.42 -15.79 17.79
N ALA A 55 19.28 -14.54 18.22
CA ALA A 55 20.16 -13.94 19.23
C ALA A 55 20.12 -14.73 20.56
N ALA A 56 18.92 -15.17 20.98
CA ALA A 56 18.78 -16.03 22.15
C ALA A 56 19.50 -17.39 21.98
N LYS A 57 19.46 -17.97 20.78
CA LYS A 57 20.22 -19.19 20.47
C LYS A 57 21.74 -18.96 20.53
N GLN A 58 22.23 -17.83 20.00
CA GLN A 58 23.66 -17.50 20.08
C GLN A 58 24.11 -17.36 21.52
N ARG A 59 23.34 -16.65 22.36
CA ARG A 59 23.62 -16.57 23.81
C ARG A 59 23.59 -17.93 24.49
N SER A 60 22.67 -18.83 24.09
CA SER A 60 22.63 -20.20 24.61
C SER A 60 23.88 -21.02 24.22
N ARG A 61 24.31 -20.89 22.96
CA ARG A 61 25.53 -21.53 22.46
C ARG A 61 26.78 -21.05 23.20
N ALA A 62 26.89 -19.73 23.41
CA ALA A 62 27.99 -19.15 24.16
C ALA A 62 28.04 -19.68 25.60
N ARG A 63 26.88 -19.81 26.29
CA ARG A 63 26.80 -20.41 27.63
C ARG A 63 27.19 -21.88 27.62
N GLN A 64 26.77 -22.65 26.60
CA GLN A 64 27.17 -24.07 26.47
C GLN A 64 28.67 -24.21 26.25
N LEU A 65 29.25 -23.33 25.39
CA LEU A 65 30.69 -23.30 25.15
C LEU A 65 31.44 -22.97 26.42
N ALA A 66 31.05 -21.94 27.16
CA ALA A 66 31.64 -21.58 28.43
C ALA A 66 31.56 -22.76 29.47
N GLY A 67 30.41 -23.46 29.52
CA GLY A 67 30.24 -24.66 30.36
C GLY A 67 31.18 -25.79 29.97
N THR A 68 31.35 -26.06 28.67
CA THR A 68 32.29 -27.07 28.15
C THR A 68 33.74 -26.68 28.47
N GLN A 69 34.11 -25.41 28.31
CA GLN A 69 35.43 -24.91 28.69
C GLN A 69 35.69 -25.08 30.19
N ALA A 70 34.71 -24.72 31.03
CA ALA A 70 34.79 -24.88 32.47
C ALA A 70 35.00 -26.36 32.88
N ALA A 71 34.20 -27.26 32.28
CA ALA A 71 34.33 -28.68 32.54
C ALA A 71 35.71 -29.23 32.15
N THR A 72 36.22 -28.82 30.98
CA THR A 72 37.55 -29.26 30.49
C THR A 72 38.68 -28.71 31.34
N MET A 73 38.62 -27.44 31.74
CA MET A 73 39.63 -26.80 32.59
C MET A 73 39.65 -27.42 33.99
N SER A 74 38.48 -27.67 34.60
CA SER A 74 38.41 -28.32 35.92
C SER A 74 38.89 -29.75 35.88
N ALA A 75 38.64 -30.50 34.81
CA ALA A 75 39.16 -31.85 34.62
C ALA A 75 40.71 -31.89 34.55
N ASN A 76 41.33 -30.82 34.11
CA ASN A 76 42.77 -30.63 34.06
C ASN A 76 43.35 -29.97 35.33
N GLY A 77 42.54 -29.79 36.38
CA GLY A 77 42.98 -29.22 37.64
C GLY A 77 43.21 -27.72 37.65
N VAL A 78 42.68 -27.00 36.67
CA VAL A 78 42.76 -25.53 36.59
C VAL A 78 41.74 -24.92 37.56
N ASP A 79 42.19 -23.96 38.37
CA ASP A 79 41.29 -23.16 39.21
C ASP A 79 40.43 -22.21 38.33
N LEU A 80 39.10 -22.43 38.35
CA LEU A 80 38.16 -21.67 37.53
C LEU A 80 37.86 -20.27 38.09
N GLY A 81 38.21 -20.03 39.35
CA GLY A 81 37.94 -18.76 40.03
C GLY A 81 39.08 -17.76 39.98
N ALA A 82 40.23 -18.11 39.36
CA ALA A 82 41.40 -17.26 39.37
C ALA A 82 42.08 -17.16 37.99
N GLY A 83 42.67 -16.01 37.74
CA GLY A 83 43.60 -15.77 36.62
C GLY A 83 42.98 -15.93 35.23
N GLY A 84 43.73 -16.57 34.32
CA GLY A 84 43.40 -16.67 32.90
C GLY A 84 42.12 -17.48 32.58
N ALA A 85 41.64 -18.34 33.48
CA ALA A 85 40.40 -19.08 33.27
C ALA A 85 39.18 -18.12 33.26
N LEU A 86 39.15 -17.16 34.19
CA LEU A 86 38.09 -16.19 34.32
C LEU A 86 38.06 -15.24 33.10
N ASP A 87 39.24 -14.85 32.58
CA ASP A 87 39.35 -14.01 31.36
C ASP A 87 38.81 -14.78 30.16
N ILE A 88 39.08 -16.06 29.97
CA ILE A 88 38.57 -16.87 28.86
C ILE A 88 37.04 -16.96 28.91
N PHE A 89 36.45 -17.11 30.10
CA PHE A 89 34.98 -17.13 30.22
C PHE A 89 34.38 -15.74 29.93
N GLY A 90 35.05 -14.68 30.38
CA GLY A 90 34.66 -13.30 30.06
C GLY A 90 34.67 -13.04 28.56
N ASP A 91 35.74 -13.44 27.88
CA ASP A 91 35.87 -13.29 26.42
C ASP A 91 34.81 -14.11 25.66
N THR A 92 34.59 -15.36 26.09
CA THR A 92 33.56 -16.23 25.48
C THR A 92 32.17 -15.64 25.64
N ALA A 93 31.85 -15.07 26.80
CA ALA A 93 30.58 -14.40 27.05
C ALA A 93 30.44 -13.11 26.22
N ALA A 94 31.51 -12.32 26.17
CA ALA A 94 31.53 -11.06 25.40
C ALA A 94 31.35 -11.32 23.88
N MET A 95 32.07 -12.31 23.34
CA MET A 95 31.93 -12.72 21.94
C MET A 95 30.52 -13.24 21.62
N GLY A 96 29.95 -14.08 22.52
CA GLY A 96 28.60 -14.58 22.37
C GLY A 96 27.52 -13.46 22.38
N GLU A 97 27.72 -12.43 23.20
CA GLU A 97 26.85 -11.28 23.22
C GLU A 97 27.02 -10.40 21.95
N LEU A 98 28.24 -10.23 21.49
CA LEU A 98 28.55 -9.47 20.28
C LEU A 98 27.91 -10.12 19.03
N ASP A 99 27.99 -11.45 18.94
CA ASP A 99 27.31 -12.23 17.89
C ASP A 99 25.79 -12.05 17.97
N ALA A 100 25.22 -12.15 19.18
CA ALA A 100 23.79 -11.97 19.39
C ALA A 100 23.32 -10.55 18.98
N LEU A 101 24.09 -9.52 19.36
CA LEU A 101 23.81 -8.12 18.99
C LEU A 101 23.94 -7.91 17.48
N THR A 102 24.90 -8.56 16.84
CA THR A 102 25.06 -8.50 15.38
C THR A 102 23.83 -9.08 14.66
N VAL A 103 23.32 -10.22 15.11
CA VAL A 103 22.08 -10.82 14.59
C VAL A 103 20.88 -9.88 14.78
N MET A 104 20.72 -9.31 15.97
CA MET A 104 19.64 -8.35 16.25
C MET A 104 19.73 -7.09 15.38
N ASN A 105 20.94 -6.56 15.18
CA ASN A 105 21.17 -5.41 14.31
C ASN A 105 20.80 -5.70 12.85
N ASN A 106 21.20 -6.87 12.34
CA ASN A 106 20.86 -7.30 10.98
C ASN A 106 19.35 -7.47 10.82
N ALA A 107 18.66 -8.08 11.78
CA ALA A 107 17.20 -8.20 11.78
C ALA A 107 16.50 -6.83 11.84
N SER A 108 17.04 -5.89 12.62
CA SER A 108 16.53 -4.53 12.70
C SER A 108 16.67 -3.76 11.39
N ARG A 109 17.79 -3.95 10.69
CA ARG A 109 18.02 -3.36 9.35
C ARG A 109 17.07 -3.95 8.31
N GLU A 110 16.86 -5.26 8.33
CA GLU A 110 15.90 -5.94 7.46
C GLU A 110 14.48 -5.42 7.73
N ALA A 111 14.06 -5.36 9.00
CA ALA A 111 12.77 -4.82 9.41
C ALA A 111 12.58 -3.36 8.97
N TYR A 112 13.64 -2.55 9.05
CA TYR A 112 13.61 -1.17 8.55
C TYR A 112 13.37 -1.12 7.04
N GLY A 113 13.97 -2.02 6.27
CA GLY A 113 13.73 -2.15 4.83
C GLY A 113 12.25 -2.42 4.52
N TYR A 114 11.63 -3.36 5.22
CA TYR A 114 10.20 -3.66 5.09
C TYR A 114 9.31 -2.47 5.50
N LYS A 115 9.66 -1.74 6.56
CA LYS A 115 8.93 -0.53 6.99
C LYS A 115 9.00 0.58 5.94
N LEU A 116 10.14 0.75 5.26
CA LEU A 116 10.25 1.69 4.14
C LEU A 116 9.37 1.28 2.95
N GLN A 117 9.33 -0.02 2.62
CA GLN A 117 8.44 -0.53 1.58
C GLN A 117 6.97 -0.29 1.96
N ALA A 118 6.58 -0.59 3.19
CA ALA A 118 5.23 -0.31 3.68
C ALA A 118 4.86 1.18 3.59
N ALA A 119 5.80 2.07 3.93
CA ALA A 119 5.59 3.51 3.79
C ALA A 119 5.39 3.93 2.32
N ASN A 120 6.19 3.38 1.40
CA ASN A 120 6.05 3.62 -0.03
C ASN A 120 4.71 3.10 -0.57
N ASP A 121 4.30 1.90 -0.15
CA ASP A 121 3.01 1.33 -0.55
C ASP A 121 1.83 2.19 -0.06
N ARG A 122 1.90 2.72 1.15
CA ARG A 122 0.91 3.68 1.67
C ARG A 122 0.87 4.99 0.88
N LEU A 123 2.02 5.49 0.44
CA LEU A 123 2.09 6.65 -0.46
C LEU A 123 1.46 6.33 -1.81
N ASN A 124 1.78 5.18 -2.39
CA ASN A 124 1.21 4.70 -3.64
C ASN A 124 -0.32 4.55 -3.53
N ALA A 125 -0.83 4.03 -2.41
CA ALA A 125 -2.26 3.95 -2.14
C ALA A 125 -2.94 5.33 -2.16
N LYS A 126 -2.33 6.33 -1.51
CA LYS A 126 -2.84 7.71 -1.51
C LYS A 126 -2.81 8.32 -2.91
N MET A 127 -1.73 8.10 -3.66
CA MET A 127 -1.60 8.60 -5.03
C MET A 127 -2.61 7.95 -5.96
N SER A 128 -2.80 6.63 -5.90
CA SER A 128 -3.79 5.90 -6.70
C SER A 128 -5.21 6.40 -6.46
N ARG A 129 -5.60 6.64 -5.22
CA ARG A 129 -6.91 7.25 -4.90
C ARG A 129 -7.05 8.65 -5.47
N ARG A 130 -6.02 9.49 -5.33
CA ARG A 130 -6.04 10.84 -5.90
C ARG A 130 -6.13 10.81 -7.42
N GLN A 131 -5.34 9.96 -8.07
CA GLN A 131 -5.35 9.80 -9.51
C GLN A 131 -6.71 9.30 -10.02
N GLY A 132 -7.31 8.30 -9.36
CA GLY A 132 -8.64 7.82 -9.66
C GLY A 132 -9.71 8.92 -9.54
N ASN A 133 -9.66 9.72 -8.47
CA ASN A 133 -10.58 10.84 -8.26
C ASN A 133 -10.39 11.95 -9.30
N ILE A 134 -9.14 12.37 -9.55
CA ILE A 134 -8.83 13.42 -10.54
C ILE A 134 -9.20 12.94 -11.95
N GLY A 135 -8.91 11.69 -12.29
CA GLY A 135 -9.27 11.09 -13.56
C GLY A 135 -10.79 11.05 -13.76
N ALA A 136 -11.54 10.61 -12.75
CA ALA A 136 -13.00 10.59 -12.80
C ALA A 136 -13.59 11.99 -12.97
N VAL A 137 -13.15 12.97 -12.18
CA VAL A 137 -13.59 14.36 -12.29
C VAL A 137 -13.20 14.96 -13.65
N GLY A 138 -11.96 14.71 -14.11
CA GLY A 138 -11.51 15.16 -15.43
C GLY A 138 -12.36 14.60 -16.55
N THR A 139 -12.72 13.32 -16.49
CA THR A 139 -13.60 12.69 -17.48
C THR A 139 -15.00 13.30 -17.46
N ILE A 140 -15.57 13.53 -16.27
CA ILE A 140 -16.89 14.17 -16.15
C ILE A 140 -16.88 15.60 -16.76
N LEU A 141 -15.82 16.37 -16.53
CA LEU A 141 -15.68 17.73 -17.05
C LEU A 141 -15.47 17.77 -18.56
N THR A 142 -14.77 16.80 -19.15
CA THR A 142 -14.49 16.73 -20.59
C THR A 142 -15.61 16.04 -21.37
N THR A 143 -16.45 15.25 -20.73
CA THR A 143 -17.56 14.53 -21.39
C THR A 143 -18.51 15.45 -22.15
N PRO A 144 -18.98 16.60 -21.62
CA PRO A 144 -19.84 17.53 -22.37
C PRO A 144 -19.16 18.12 -23.62
N LEU A 145 -17.85 18.41 -23.53
CA LEU A 145 -17.06 18.91 -24.65
C LEU A 145 -16.94 17.88 -25.76
N ASN A 146 -16.66 16.60 -25.36
CA ASN A 146 -16.57 15.47 -26.29
C ASN A 146 -17.94 15.19 -26.95
N ALA A 147 -19.02 15.24 -26.18
CA ALA A 147 -20.37 15.06 -26.68
C ALA A 147 -20.74 16.17 -27.67
N TRP A 148 -20.35 17.43 -27.42
CA TRP A 148 -20.56 18.53 -28.32
C TRP A 148 -19.71 18.38 -29.59
N GLY A 149 -18.45 17.96 -29.47
CA GLY A 149 -17.62 17.67 -30.64
C GLY A 149 -18.23 16.59 -31.53
N ALA A 150 -18.66 15.46 -30.95
CA ALA A 150 -19.31 14.35 -31.65
C ALA A 150 -20.61 14.82 -32.37
N TYR A 151 -21.43 15.65 -31.71
CA TYR A 151 -22.64 16.22 -32.29
C TYR A 151 -22.34 17.09 -33.51
N LYS A 152 -21.33 17.96 -33.44
CA LYS A 152 -20.91 18.82 -34.52
C LYS A 152 -20.34 18.05 -35.71
N VAL A 153 -19.49 17.06 -35.46
CA VAL A 153 -18.90 16.18 -36.50
C VAL A 153 -20.00 15.40 -37.23
N ALA A 154 -21.08 15.02 -36.53
CA ALA A 154 -22.22 14.33 -37.10
C ALA A 154 -23.18 15.25 -37.88
N GLY A 155 -22.83 16.53 -38.08
CA GLY A 155 -23.64 17.52 -38.84
C GLY A 155 -24.76 18.16 -38.02
N GLY A 156 -24.70 18.08 -36.68
CA GLY A 156 -25.66 18.74 -35.80
C GLY A 156 -25.57 20.27 -35.86
N THR A 157 -26.69 20.94 -36.11
CA THR A 157 -26.83 22.39 -36.08
C THR A 157 -27.60 22.80 -34.82
N GLY A 158 -26.99 23.56 -33.92
CA GLY A 158 -27.60 23.97 -32.65
C GLY A 158 -26.81 23.60 -31.41
N ASN A 159 -27.44 23.72 -30.25
CA ASN A 159 -26.83 23.37 -28.96
C ASN A 159 -27.23 21.95 -28.57
N PRO A 160 -26.30 21.01 -28.49
CA PRO A 160 -26.61 19.61 -28.12
C PRO A 160 -27.08 19.45 -26.66
N LEU A 161 -26.88 20.47 -25.82
CA LEU A 161 -27.34 20.47 -24.43
C LEU A 161 -28.77 20.99 -24.27
N SER A 162 -29.42 21.41 -25.37
CA SER A 162 -30.84 21.77 -25.39
C SER A 162 -31.79 20.55 -25.48
N PHE A 163 -31.35 19.39 -25.01
CA PHE A 163 -32.16 18.19 -24.87
C PHE A 163 -33.36 18.39 -23.93
N GLY A 164 -34.29 19.15 -24.27
CA GLY A 164 -35.45 19.33 -23.40
C GLY A 164 -36.32 20.52 -23.72
N ALA A 165 -35.94 21.35 -24.71
CA ALA A 165 -36.78 22.49 -25.00
C ALA A 165 -37.86 22.20 -26.08
N GLU A 166 -37.67 21.15 -26.91
CA GLU A 166 -38.63 20.88 -27.99
C GLU A 166 -39.42 19.57 -27.89
N THR A 167 -39.05 18.65 -27.00
CA THR A 167 -39.90 17.48 -26.65
C THR A 167 -40.55 17.60 -25.29
N ALA A 168 -40.49 18.77 -24.66
CA ALA A 168 -41.04 19.06 -23.33
C ALA A 168 -42.55 19.29 -23.32
N GLY A 169 -43.30 18.58 -24.19
CA GLY A 169 -44.73 18.42 -23.95
C GLY A 169 -45.06 17.39 -22.86
N THR A 170 -44.14 16.50 -22.47
CA THR A 170 -44.47 15.42 -21.52
C THR A 170 -43.39 15.08 -20.48
N GLY A 171 -42.21 15.74 -20.49
CA GLY A 171 -41.06 15.38 -19.64
C GLY A 171 -40.66 16.39 -18.56
N SER A 172 -41.36 17.49 -18.38
CA SER A 172 -40.94 18.58 -17.47
C SER A 172 -41.03 18.25 -15.95
N ASN A 173 -41.46 17.08 -15.59
CA ASN A 173 -41.65 16.70 -14.19
C ASN A 173 -40.44 15.93 -13.57
N MET A 174 -39.47 15.46 -14.39
CA MET A 174 -38.39 14.66 -13.88
C MET A 174 -37.33 15.47 -13.08
N PHE A 175 -37.10 16.73 -13.49
CA PHE A 175 -36.17 17.63 -12.78
C PHE A 175 -36.81 18.45 -11.65
N LYS A 176 -38.14 18.63 -11.68
CA LYS A 176 -38.85 19.30 -10.57
C LYS A 176 -38.89 18.44 -9.28
N ASN A 177 -38.93 17.12 -9.43
CA ASN A 177 -38.95 16.21 -8.26
C ASN A 177 -37.58 16.04 -7.57
N MET A 178 -36.47 16.37 -8.21
CA MET A 178 -35.14 16.37 -7.53
C MET A 178 -34.92 17.58 -6.61
N ARG A 179 -35.75 18.64 -6.75
CA ARG A 179 -35.58 19.87 -5.94
C ARG A 179 -36.47 19.93 -4.71
N SER A 180 -37.40 18.99 -4.54
CA SER A 180 -38.35 18.97 -3.42
C SER A 180 -38.13 17.86 -2.39
N GLY A 181 -37.03 17.14 -2.48
CA GLY A 181 -36.71 15.97 -1.62
C GLY A 181 -35.52 16.17 -0.69
N ILE A 182 -35.26 17.38 -0.20
CA ILE A 182 -34.31 17.61 0.90
C ILE A 182 -35.09 18.28 2.04
N PHE A 183 -35.63 17.43 2.89
CA PHE A 183 -35.78 17.66 4.34
C PHE A 183 -35.55 16.32 5.03
#